data_69d738d787c8954a6cece290310bd66f
#
_entry.id   69d738d787c8954a6cece290310bd66f
#
_cell.length_a   1.000
_cell.length_b   1.000
_cell.length_c   1.000
_cell.angle_alpha   90.00
_cell.angle_beta   90.00
_cell.angle_gamma   90.00
#
_symmetry.space_group_name_H-M   'P 1'
#
loop_
_entity.id
_entity.type
_entity.pdbx_description
1 polymer ?
#
loop_
_entity_poly.entity_id
_entity_poly.type
_entity_poly.pdbx_seq_one_letter_code
_entity_poly.pdbx_strand_id
1 'polypeptide(L)'
;NEHFNSGDPSVVLPGIDLSGEGTDGRVDVGEHGTAIAGAIAARQLPESKGSGLVGVAPEAKILPVRIETGLEQGNTDKPGQEPFMSRVARAIRWAADNGAQIIVVAQSSKDPNSDLEAAVAAVRGRALVVASTGNTYQDQKNNEVVYPAAYEGVLAVTASDAYGFASDQQVHGAHVDLAVPAAVIHTTWFDQADCLVGGYSGDTPLPSSSYATAYAGGFAALVASQFPNESPDMWKYRLEVTALRGSSDQRTNELGWGIVAPYEALTFDDIGTRYGPPHPDQAAHPVPNRPAEVSPHLTSRDNIMTMRTYIVCGIVVLGAAILGGLVILSHLRGRPVAVKKDDDEDMS
;
A
#
# COMPACT_ATOMS: atom_id res chain seq x y z
N ASN A 1 14.33 -14.60 13.00
CA ASN A 1 14.95 -14.08 11.79
C ASN A 1 16.23 -13.32 12.12
N GLU A 2 17.26 -13.39 11.25
CA GLU A 2 18.59 -12.81 11.49
C GLU A 2 18.57 -11.28 11.60
N HIS A 3 17.72 -10.60 10.85
CA HIS A 3 17.55 -9.14 10.90
C HIS A 3 17.10 -8.61 12.26
N PHE A 4 16.58 -9.46 13.12
CA PHE A 4 16.18 -9.12 14.48
C PHE A 4 17.12 -9.65 15.54
N ASN A 5 18.06 -10.55 15.17
CA ASN A 5 18.97 -11.23 16.09
C ASN A 5 20.42 -10.73 15.97
N SER A 6 20.68 -9.62 15.30
CA SER A 6 22.02 -9.10 15.00
C SER A 6 22.82 -8.60 16.21
N GLY A 7 22.64 -9.24 17.37
CA GLY A 7 23.42 -9.03 18.60
C GLY A 7 22.75 -8.17 19.67
N ASP A 8 21.59 -7.60 19.40
CA ASP A 8 20.79 -6.87 20.40
C ASP A 8 19.47 -7.59 20.66
N PRO A 9 19.32 -8.33 21.78
CA PRO A 9 18.09 -9.03 22.12
C PRO A 9 16.92 -8.08 22.45
N SER A 10 17.17 -6.79 22.51
CA SER A 10 16.14 -5.78 22.78
C SER A 10 15.38 -5.32 21.54
N VAL A 11 15.74 -5.79 20.33
CA VAL A 11 15.07 -5.40 19.08
C VAL A 11 13.63 -5.93 19.01
N VAL A 12 13.43 -7.21 19.32
CA VAL A 12 12.10 -7.81 19.47
C VAL A 12 11.86 -8.08 20.94
N LEU A 13 11.03 -7.27 21.55
CA LEU A 13 10.68 -7.35 22.95
C LEU A 13 9.88 -8.62 23.27
N PRO A 14 9.87 -9.08 24.53
CA PRO A 14 8.89 -10.08 24.97
C PRO A 14 7.47 -9.56 24.71
N GLY A 15 6.70 -10.33 23.94
CA GLY A 15 5.33 -10.00 23.58
C GLY A 15 4.30 -10.81 24.37
N ILE A 16 3.10 -10.90 23.83
CA ILE A 16 2.03 -11.74 24.37
C ILE A 16 1.38 -12.56 23.28
N ASP A 17 0.96 -13.76 23.64
CA ASP A 17 0.13 -14.61 22.80
C ASP A 17 -1.32 -14.56 23.30
N LEU A 18 -2.17 -13.98 22.48
CA LEU A 18 -3.63 -13.91 22.69
C LEU A 18 -4.38 -14.94 21.85
N SER A 19 -3.66 -15.77 21.06
CA SER A 19 -4.25 -16.84 20.26
C SER A 19 -4.73 -18.03 21.10
N GLY A 20 -4.18 -18.18 22.31
CA GLY A 20 -4.48 -19.29 23.21
C GLY A 20 -3.52 -20.49 23.08
N GLU A 21 -2.47 -20.39 22.28
CA GLU A 21 -1.48 -21.47 22.14
C GLU A 21 -0.35 -21.44 23.18
N GLY A 22 -0.32 -20.40 24.03
CA GLY A 22 0.58 -20.35 25.19
C GLY A 22 2.02 -20.01 24.88
N THR A 23 2.28 -19.25 23.79
CA THR A 23 3.57 -18.69 23.44
C THR A 23 3.77 -17.29 24.01
N ASP A 24 4.86 -16.59 23.66
CA ASP A 24 5.14 -15.23 24.13
C ASP A 24 4.94 -14.15 23.03
N GLY A 25 4.21 -14.45 21.98
CA GLY A 25 3.96 -13.54 20.85
C GLY A 25 5.12 -13.47 19.82
N ARG A 26 6.31 -13.96 20.13
CA ARG A 26 7.45 -13.99 19.19
C ARG A 26 7.44 -15.21 18.25
N VAL A 27 6.47 -16.10 18.42
CA VAL A 27 6.28 -17.25 17.54
C VAL A 27 5.31 -16.85 16.42
N ASP A 28 5.82 -16.83 15.21
CA ASP A 28 5.03 -16.60 14.00
C ASP A 28 4.90 -17.90 13.22
N VAL A 29 3.68 -18.32 12.95
CA VAL A 29 3.37 -19.52 12.15
C VAL A 29 2.65 -19.16 10.84
N GLY A 30 2.26 -17.90 10.69
CA GLY A 30 1.52 -17.37 9.54
C GLY A 30 2.38 -16.50 8.61
N GLU A 31 3.66 -16.31 8.93
CA GLU A 31 4.65 -15.56 8.11
C GLU A 31 4.36 -14.07 7.99
N HIS A 32 3.10 -13.66 8.01
CA HIS A 32 2.64 -12.30 7.79
C HIS A 32 3.17 -11.33 8.85
N GLY A 33 3.17 -11.72 10.13
CA GLY A 33 3.70 -10.90 11.22
C GLY A 33 5.19 -10.62 11.09
N THR A 34 5.98 -11.63 10.69
CA THR A 34 7.41 -11.50 10.41
C THR A 34 7.67 -10.55 9.24
N ALA A 35 6.88 -10.67 8.15
CA ALA A 35 6.98 -9.77 7.00
C ALA A 35 6.66 -8.31 7.37
N ILE A 36 5.59 -8.09 8.15
CA ILE A 36 5.22 -6.76 8.65
C ILE A 36 6.34 -6.17 9.52
N ALA A 37 6.87 -6.95 10.47
CA ALA A 37 7.96 -6.50 11.34
C ALA A 37 9.23 -6.15 10.56
N GLY A 38 9.56 -6.91 9.51
CA GLY A 38 10.70 -6.65 8.65
C GLY A 38 10.57 -5.35 7.86
N ALA A 39 9.42 -5.12 7.26
CA ALA A 39 9.14 -3.87 6.55
C ALA A 39 9.28 -2.65 7.47
N ILE A 40 8.92 -2.79 8.76
CA ILE A 40 9.05 -1.73 9.75
C ILE A 40 10.51 -1.57 10.21
N ALA A 41 11.17 -2.64 10.70
CA ALA A 41 12.35 -2.52 11.54
C ALA A 41 13.43 -3.57 11.29
N ALA A 42 13.52 -4.17 10.10
CA ALA A 42 14.65 -5.04 9.76
C ALA A 42 15.97 -4.30 9.94
N ARG A 43 16.88 -4.84 10.74
CA ARG A 43 18.25 -4.32 10.94
C ARG A 43 19.10 -4.65 9.73
N GLN A 44 19.98 -3.74 9.35
CA GLN A 44 20.97 -4.04 8.32
C GLN A 44 21.87 -5.19 8.76
N LEU A 45 22.03 -6.19 7.90
CA LEU A 45 22.97 -7.26 8.11
C LEU A 45 24.36 -6.92 7.52
N PRO A 46 25.43 -7.55 8.02
CA PRO A 46 26.74 -7.48 7.37
C PRO A 46 26.65 -8.01 5.92
N GLU A 47 27.43 -7.43 5.00
CA GLU A 47 27.48 -7.84 3.58
C GLU A 47 27.69 -9.33 3.38
N SER A 48 28.46 -9.98 4.29
CA SER A 48 28.72 -11.44 4.27
C SER A 48 27.47 -12.30 4.40
N LYS A 49 26.33 -11.72 4.83
CA LYS A 49 25.02 -12.39 4.93
C LYS A 49 24.19 -12.32 3.63
N GLY A 50 24.64 -11.52 2.67
CA GLY A 50 24.01 -11.44 1.35
C GLY A 50 22.64 -10.73 1.30
N SER A 51 22.18 -10.13 2.40
CA SER A 51 20.95 -9.35 2.45
C SER A 51 21.24 -7.86 2.49
N GLY A 52 20.57 -7.11 1.61
CA GLY A 52 20.57 -5.64 1.60
C GLY A 52 19.32 -5.02 2.23
N LEU A 53 18.47 -5.83 2.85
CA LEU A 53 17.23 -5.37 3.47
C LEU A 53 17.52 -4.49 4.68
N VAL A 54 16.83 -3.33 4.71
CA VAL A 54 16.72 -2.45 5.88
C VAL A 54 15.27 -2.01 5.99
N GLY A 55 14.67 -2.16 7.15
CA GLY A 55 13.32 -1.67 7.44
C GLY A 55 13.27 -0.15 7.46
N VAL A 56 12.07 0.40 7.36
CA VAL A 56 11.83 1.86 7.33
C VAL A 56 12.37 2.56 8.59
N ALA A 57 12.17 1.96 9.74
CA ALA A 57 12.60 2.46 11.05
C ALA A 57 13.51 1.42 11.75
N PRO A 58 14.75 1.21 11.27
CA PRO A 58 15.59 0.11 11.72
C PRO A 58 16.00 0.21 13.19
N GLU A 59 15.89 1.38 13.82
CA GLU A 59 16.16 1.58 15.25
C GLU A 59 14.91 1.34 16.12
N ALA A 60 13.72 1.16 15.54
CA ALA A 60 12.50 0.87 16.29
C ALA A 60 12.58 -0.50 16.98
N LYS A 61 11.93 -0.60 18.14
CA LYS A 61 11.73 -1.87 18.85
C LYS A 61 10.38 -2.47 18.45
N ILE A 62 10.33 -3.75 18.23
CA ILE A 62 9.10 -4.48 17.93
C ILE A 62 8.55 -5.10 19.20
N LEU A 63 7.30 -4.77 19.54
CA LEU A 63 6.52 -5.41 20.59
C LEU A 63 5.46 -6.31 19.94
N PRO A 64 5.72 -7.62 19.81
CA PRO A 64 4.83 -8.50 19.06
C PRO A 64 3.62 -8.93 19.89
N VAL A 65 2.44 -8.91 19.27
CA VAL A 65 1.20 -9.44 19.85
C VAL A 65 0.63 -10.47 18.91
N ARG A 66 0.67 -11.73 19.28
CA ARG A 66 0.11 -12.81 18.48
C ARG A 66 -1.40 -12.93 18.73
N ILE A 67 -2.18 -12.87 17.66
CA ILE A 67 -3.66 -12.90 17.73
C ILE A 67 -4.28 -14.10 17.00
N GLU A 68 -3.49 -14.84 16.19
CA GLU A 68 -3.97 -15.96 15.37
C GLU A 68 -3.26 -17.27 15.71
N THR A 69 -3.94 -18.41 15.50
CA THR A 69 -3.49 -19.75 15.87
C THR A 69 -2.76 -20.49 14.73
N GLY A 70 -2.61 -19.95 13.53
CA GLY A 70 -1.96 -20.68 12.46
C GLY A 70 -2.17 -20.16 11.05
N LEU A 71 -1.95 -21.05 10.06
CA LEU A 71 -1.98 -20.77 8.62
C LEU A 71 -3.39 -20.47 8.05
N GLU A 72 -4.44 -20.58 8.84
CA GLU A 72 -5.79 -20.21 8.39
C GLU A 72 -5.88 -18.69 8.28
N GLN A 73 -5.61 -18.18 7.11
CA GLN A 73 -5.84 -16.78 6.77
C GLN A 73 -7.36 -16.52 6.74
N GLY A 74 -7.83 -15.71 7.66
CA GLY A 74 -9.21 -15.25 7.68
C GLY A 74 -9.74 -15.02 9.09
N ASN A 75 -10.58 -13.99 9.23
CA ASN A 75 -11.34 -13.63 10.42
C ASN A 75 -12.43 -14.69 10.76
N THR A 76 -12.09 -15.96 10.82
CA THR A 76 -13.06 -17.00 11.15
C THR A 76 -13.20 -17.12 12.65
N ASP A 77 -14.28 -16.53 13.17
CA ASP A 77 -14.69 -16.77 14.55
C ASP A 77 -15.07 -18.25 14.71
N LYS A 78 -14.32 -18.98 15.51
CA LYS A 78 -14.65 -20.37 15.84
C LYS A 78 -15.68 -20.39 16.96
N PRO A 79 -16.71 -21.25 16.89
CA PRO A 79 -17.68 -21.40 17.97
C PRO A 79 -17.00 -21.64 19.31
N GLY A 80 -17.34 -20.83 20.32
CA GLY A 80 -16.80 -20.93 21.68
C GLY A 80 -15.44 -20.25 21.89
N GLN A 81 -14.87 -19.62 20.89
CA GLN A 81 -13.68 -18.77 21.04
C GLN A 81 -14.09 -17.29 21.10
N GLU A 82 -13.21 -16.47 21.70
CA GLU A 82 -13.34 -15.02 21.65
C GLU A 82 -13.33 -14.54 20.19
N PRO A 83 -14.25 -13.64 19.78
CA PRO A 83 -14.28 -13.08 18.44
C PRO A 83 -12.93 -12.47 18.06
N PHE A 84 -12.50 -12.64 16.81
CA PHE A 84 -11.18 -12.20 16.34
C PHE A 84 -10.97 -10.71 16.59
N MET A 85 -11.94 -9.85 16.26
CA MET A 85 -11.82 -8.40 16.46
C MET A 85 -11.85 -7.98 17.93
N SER A 86 -12.47 -8.74 18.85
CA SER A 86 -12.35 -8.51 20.29
C SER A 86 -10.94 -8.85 20.78
N ARG A 87 -10.30 -9.87 20.19
CA ARG A 87 -8.89 -10.21 20.42
C ARG A 87 -7.94 -9.09 19.95
N VAL A 88 -8.22 -8.52 18.77
CA VAL A 88 -7.50 -7.33 18.26
C VAL A 88 -7.68 -6.15 19.23
N ALA A 89 -8.89 -5.91 19.74
CA ALA A 89 -9.15 -4.86 20.74
C ALA A 89 -8.30 -5.01 21.99
N ARG A 90 -8.21 -6.24 22.48
CA ARG A 90 -7.37 -6.58 23.64
C ARG A 90 -5.89 -6.40 23.37
N ALA A 91 -5.44 -6.77 22.14
CA ALA A 91 -4.08 -6.57 21.66
C ALA A 91 -3.69 -5.08 21.63
N ILE A 92 -4.57 -4.22 21.12
CA ILE A 92 -4.34 -2.76 21.05
C ILE A 92 -4.16 -2.19 22.47
N ARG A 93 -5.05 -2.52 23.40
CA ARG A 93 -4.94 -2.05 24.79
C ARG A 93 -3.64 -2.54 25.43
N TRP A 94 -3.35 -3.83 25.30
CA TRP A 94 -2.13 -4.42 25.88
C TRP A 94 -0.86 -3.76 25.32
N ALA A 95 -0.78 -3.54 23.99
CA ALA A 95 0.37 -2.90 23.36
C ALA A 95 0.59 -1.47 23.92
N ALA A 96 -0.46 -0.65 24.00
CA ALA A 96 -0.37 0.69 24.56
C ALA A 96 0.02 0.67 26.05
N ASP A 97 -0.52 -0.26 26.84
CA ASP A 97 -0.21 -0.40 28.28
C ASP A 97 1.25 -0.88 28.51
N ASN A 98 1.86 -1.50 27.49
CA ASN A 98 3.27 -1.89 27.50
C ASN A 98 4.19 -0.93 26.72
N GLY A 99 3.72 0.31 26.47
CA GLY A 99 4.54 1.41 25.98
C GLY A 99 4.70 1.49 24.46
N ALA A 100 3.92 0.77 23.67
CA ALA A 100 3.90 0.95 22.23
C ALA A 100 3.33 2.34 21.88
N GLN A 101 4.09 3.13 21.14
CA GLN A 101 3.67 4.44 20.65
C GLN A 101 2.97 4.35 19.29
N ILE A 102 3.35 3.37 18.48
CA ILE A 102 2.74 3.06 17.19
C ILE A 102 2.22 1.63 17.23
N ILE A 103 0.94 1.44 16.93
CA ILE A 103 0.28 0.12 16.95
C ILE A 103 -0.17 -0.19 15.53
N VAL A 104 0.49 -1.16 14.89
CA VAL A 104 0.23 -1.55 13.50
C VAL A 104 -0.78 -2.70 13.48
N VAL A 105 -1.93 -2.48 12.83
CA VAL A 105 -3.01 -3.46 12.65
C VAL A 105 -3.17 -3.74 11.15
N ALA A 106 -2.45 -4.73 10.66
CA ALA A 106 -2.47 -5.13 9.25
C ALA A 106 -3.64 -6.06 8.89
N GLN A 107 -4.67 -6.07 9.74
CA GLN A 107 -5.94 -6.79 9.57
C GLN A 107 -7.09 -5.80 9.39
N SER A 108 -8.16 -6.26 8.74
CA SER A 108 -9.39 -5.47 8.58
C SER A 108 -10.63 -6.35 8.63
N SER A 109 -11.75 -5.79 9.06
CA SER A 109 -13.07 -6.44 9.06
C SER A 109 -14.11 -5.47 8.52
N LYS A 110 -15.10 -5.97 7.81
CA LYS A 110 -16.27 -5.19 7.39
C LYS A 110 -17.29 -5.03 8.52
N ASP A 111 -17.23 -5.87 9.55
CA ASP A 111 -18.17 -5.85 10.65
C ASP A 111 -17.65 -4.94 11.77
N PRO A 112 -18.43 -3.93 12.20
CA PRO A 112 -18.05 -3.07 13.31
C PRO A 112 -18.02 -3.88 14.62
N ASN A 113 -17.10 -3.54 15.52
CA ASN A 113 -16.96 -4.20 16.81
C ASN A 113 -16.79 -3.14 17.92
N SER A 114 -17.70 -3.13 18.89
CA SER A 114 -17.73 -2.13 19.97
C SER A 114 -16.52 -2.21 20.89
N ASP A 115 -15.96 -3.41 21.13
CA ASP A 115 -14.78 -3.58 21.96
C ASP A 115 -13.55 -2.98 21.27
N LEU A 116 -13.48 -3.16 19.93
CA LEU A 116 -12.41 -2.61 19.11
C LEU A 116 -12.49 -1.09 19.03
N GLU A 117 -13.68 -0.53 18.82
CA GLU A 117 -13.90 0.93 18.85
C GLU A 117 -13.49 1.52 20.20
N ALA A 118 -13.96 0.92 21.30
CA ALA A 118 -13.60 1.34 22.65
C ALA A 118 -12.09 1.19 22.95
N ALA A 119 -11.42 0.19 22.35
CA ALA A 119 -9.98 0.02 22.50
C ALA A 119 -9.19 1.14 21.76
N VAL A 120 -9.56 1.45 20.52
CA VAL A 120 -8.97 2.54 19.75
C VAL A 120 -9.17 3.86 20.48
N ALA A 121 -10.38 4.18 20.92
CA ALA A 121 -10.67 5.40 21.69
C ALA A 121 -9.84 5.51 22.98
N ALA A 122 -9.65 4.40 23.70
CA ALA A 122 -8.90 4.38 24.96
C ALA A 122 -7.40 4.62 24.80
N VAL A 123 -6.82 4.35 23.64
CA VAL A 123 -5.37 4.51 23.40
C VAL A 123 -5.01 5.78 22.64
N ARG A 124 -5.97 6.50 22.06
CA ARG A 124 -5.80 7.66 21.17
C ARG A 124 -4.82 8.70 21.67
N GLY A 125 -4.84 9.05 22.94
CA GLY A 125 -3.92 10.04 23.54
C GLY A 125 -2.52 9.50 23.87
N ARG A 126 -2.27 8.20 23.67
CA ARG A 126 -1.03 7.51 24.08
C ARG A 126 -0.30 6.84 22.95
N ALA A 127 -1.03 6.37 21.96
CA ALA A 127 -0.49 5.64 20.82
C ALA A 127 -1.28 5.94 19.54
N LEU A 128 -0.58 5.98 18.40
CA LEU A 128 -1.20 6.04 17.09
C LEU A 128 -1.49 4.61 16.59
N VAL A 129 -2.76 4.32 16.32
CA VAL A 129 -3.16 3.09 15.64
C VAL A 129 -3.06 3.33 14.13
N VAL A 130 -2.29 2.51 13.43
CA VAL A 130 -2.11 2.52 11.97
C VAL A 130 -2.75 1.26 11.42
N ALA A 131 -3.77 1.38 10.57
CA ALA A 131 -4.58 0.24 10.16
C ALA A 131 -4.79 0.13 8.66
N SER A 132 -4.87 -1.12 8.20
CA SER A 132 -5.14 -1.48 6.81
C SER A 132 -6.57 -1.16 6.41
N THR A 133 -6.76 -0.54 5.25
CA THR A 133 -8.08 -0.31 4.64
C THR A 133 -8.64 -1.54 3.92
N GLY A 134 -7.88 -2.64 3.88
CA GLY A 134 -8.33 -3.89 3.26
C GLY A 134 -8.07 -3.98 1.74
N ASN A 135 -8.28 -5.19 1.23
CA ASN A 135 -8.04 -5.53 -0.17
C ASN A 135 -9.28 -6.19 -0.76
N THR A 136 -9.69 -5.80 -1.97
CA THR A 136 -10.91 -6.32 -2.61
C THR A 136 -10.82 -7.80 -2.97
N TYR A 137 -9.62 -8.34 -3.13
CA TYR A 137 -9.39 -9.78 -3.36
C TYR A 137 -9.51 -10.65 -2.09
N GLN A 138 -9.81 -10.05 -0.93
CA GLN A 138 -10.00 -10.72 0.36
C GLN A 138 -11.46 -10.62 0.86
N ASP A 139 -12.44 -10.85 0.00
CA ASP A 139 -13.88 -10.78 0.31
C ASP A 139 -14.40 -9.38 0.73
N GLN A 140 -13.63 -8.34 0.49
CA GLN A 140 -14.05 -6.96 0.73
C GLN A 140 -14.41 -6.29 -0.59
N LYS A 141 -15.40 -5.41 -0.59
CA LYS A 141 -15.84 -4.70 -1.78
C LYS A 141 -15.34 -3.28 -1.75
N ASN A 142 -15.18 -2.72 -2.93
CA ASN A 142 -14.90 -1.30 -3.07
C ASN A 142 -16.03 -0.47 -2.44
N ASN A 143 -15.69 0.60 -1.74
CA ASN A 143 -16.58 1.46 -0.95
C ASN A 143 -17.20 0.79 0.30
N GLU A 144 -16.73 -0.35 0.74
CA GLU A 144 -17.07 -0.87 2.07
C GLU A 144 -16.33 -0.08 3.15
N VAL A 145 -16.99 0.10 4.29
CA VAL A 145 -16.34 0.64 5.49
C VAL A 145 -15.67 -0.51 6.21
N VAL A 146 -14.37 -0.37 6.51
CA VAL A 146 -13.60 -1.42 7.18
C VAL A 146 -12.99 -0.93 8.49
N TYR A 147 -12.87 -1.83 9.44
CA TYR A 147 -12.44 -1.58 10.81
C TYR A 147 -11.17 -2.37 11.14
N PRO A 148 -10.24 -1.79 11.95
CA PRO A 148 -10.35 -0.53 12.70
C PRO A 148 -10.09 0.74 11.89
N ALA A 149 -9.76 0.66 10.60
CA ALA A 149 -9.37 1.80 9.77
C ALA A 149 -10.39 2.97 9.82
N ALA A 150 -11.69 2.67 9.91
CA ALA A 150 -12.74 3.69 9.93
C ALA A 150 -13.01 4.32 11.32
N TYR A 151 -12.35 3.85 12.38
CA TYR A 151 -12.53 4.47 13.69
C TYR A 151 -11.74 5.76 13.85
N GLU A 152 -12.30 6.71 14.59
CA GLU A 152 -11.69 8.01 14.82
C GLU A 152 -10.31 7.90 15.48
N GLY A 153 -9.34 8.66 14.99
CA GLY A 153 -7.96 8.68 15.48
C GLY A 153 -7.06 7.59 14.89
N VAL A 154 -7.58 6.67 14.10
CA VAL A 154 -6.78 5.70 13.35
C VAL A 154 -6.17 6.37 12.12
N LEU A 155 -4.93 6.05 11.79
CA LEU A 155 -4.33 6.33 10.49
C LEU A 155 -4.69 5.19 9.54
N ALA A 156 -5.65 5.42 8.67
CA ALA A 156 -6.16 4.43 7.71
C ALA A 156 -5.32 4.41 6.44
N VAL A 157 -4.67 3.29 6.15
CA VAL A 157 -3.66 3.17 5.10
C VAL A 157 -4.10 2.22 4.00
N THR A 158 -4.13 2.73 2.77
CA THR A 158 -4.30 1.95 1.55
C THR A 158 -2.98 1.74 0.81
N ALA A 159 -2.95 0.81 -0.14
CA ALA A 159 -1.80 0.63 -1.00
C ALA A 159 -2.00 1.29 -2.37
N SER A 160 -0.94 1.88 -2.90
CA SER A 160 -0.83 2.26 -4.30
C SER A 160 0.10 1.32 -5.06
N ASP A 161 0.10 1.41 -6.38
CA ASP A 161 1.15 0.78 -7.19
C ASP A 161 2.50 1.49 -7.00
N ALA A 162 3.56 0.97 -7.63
CA ALA A 162 4.91 1.52 -7.52
C ALA A 162 5.05 2.94 -8.10
N TYR A 163 4.07 3.43 -8.84
CA TYR A 163 4.04 4.77 -9.44
C TYR A 163 3.13 5.74 -8.69
N GLY A 164 2.52 5.29 -7.57
CA GLY A 164 1.61 6.10 -6.77
C GLY A 164 0.18 6.16 -7.32
N PHE A 165 -0.21 5.28 -8.24
CA PHE A 165 -1.58 5.22 -8.71
C PHE A 165 -2.44 4.33 -7.81
N ALA A 166 -3.71 4.74 -7.66
CA ALA A 166 -4.70 3.93 -6.99
C ALA A 166 -4.93 2.59 -7.72
N SER A 167 -5.30 1.57 -6.98
CA SER A 167 -5.57 0.24 -7.52
C SER A 167 -6.99 -0.20 -7.14
N ASP A 168 -7.75 -0.71 -8.11
CA ASP A 168 -9.07 -1.30 -7.88
C ASP A 168 -9.02 -2.56 -6.99
N GLN A 169 -7.82 -3.06 -6.70
CA GLN A 169 -7.59 -4.17 -5.78
C GLN A 169 -7.60 -3.73 -4.30
N GLN A 170 -7.75 -2.43 -4.04
CA GLN A 170 -7.85 -1.86 -2.70
C GLN A 170 -9.27 -1.46 -2.37
N VAL A 171 -9.63 -1.49 -1.08
CA VAL A 171 -10.89 -0.93 -0.61
C VAL A 171 -10.74 0.58 -0.53
N HIS A 172 -11.59 1.30 -1.27
CA HIS A 172 -11.67 2.74 -1.29
C HIS A 172 -12.80 3.23 -0.38
N GLY A 173 -12.71 4.44 0.11
CA GLY A 173 -13.78 5.02 0.91
C GLY A 173 -13.39 6.29 1.66
N ALA A 174 -14.39 6.91 2.29
CA ALA A 174 -14.19 8.12 3.07
C ALA A 174 -13.29 7.94 4.29
N HIS A 175 -13.00 6.72 4.69
CA HIS A 175 -12.11 6.39 5.81
C HIS A 175 -10.63 6.32 5.41
N VAL A 176 -10.27 6.28 4.13
CA VAL A 176 -8.87 6.21 3.69
C VAL A 176 -8.16 7.52 4.01
N ASP A 177 -7.07 7.48 4.77
CA ASP A 177 -6.29 8.68 5.11
C ASP A 177 -5.07 8.87 4.22
N LEU A 178 -4.30 7.80 3.98
CA LEU A 178 -3.06 7.85 3.21
C LEU A 178 -2.90 6.63 2.30
N ALA A 179 -2.14 6.80 1.23
CA ALA A 179 -1.68 5.72 0.39
C ALA A 179 -0.15 5.56 0.45
N VAL A 180 0.30 4.29 0.41
CA VAL A 180 1.73 3.94 0.39
C VAL A 180 1.99 2.97 -0.77
N PRO A 181 3.03 3.18 -1.58
CA PRO A 181 3.41 2.22 -2.61
C PRO A 181 3.82 0.87 -1.99
N ALA A 182 3.03 -0.18 -2.22
CA ALA A 182 3.25 -1.50 -1.62
C ALA A 182 2.70 -2.64 -2.49
N ALA A 183 3.12 -2.72 -3.75
CA ALA A 183 2.73 -3.80 -4.64
C ALA A 183 3.54 -5.08 -4.36
N VAL A 184 4.86 -5.01 -4.50
CA VAL A 184 5.80 -6.06 -4.10
C VAL A 184 6.83 -5.39 -3.20
N ILE A 185 7.06 -5.96 -2.03
CA ILE A 185 8.00 -5.42 -1.06
C ILE A 185 9.13 -6.41 -0.77
N HIS A 186 10.30 -5.89 -0.45
CA HIS A 186 11.40 -6.66 0.11
C HIS A 186 11.30 -6.60 1.62
N THR A 187 11.23 -7.76 2.27
CA THR A 187 11.07 -7.85 3.72
C THR A 187 11.61 -9.17 4.28
N THR A 188 11.57 -9.34 5.59
CA THR A 188 11.99 -10.58 6.26
C THR A 188 10.97 -11.70 6.07
N TRP A 189 11.45 -12.93 6.11
CA TRP A 189 10.61 -14.13 6.07
C TRP A 189 11.01 -15.09 7.17
N PHE A 190 10.15 -16.04 7.56
CA PHE A 190 10.40 -16.84 8.75
C PHE A 190 11.48 -17.92 8.55
N ASP A 191 11.63 -18.50 7.35
CA ASP A 191 12.58 -19.57 7.02
C ASP A 191 13.83 -19.10 6.27
N GLN A 192 13.89 -17.82 5.89
CA GLN A 192 15.03 -17.19 5.21
C GLN A 192 15.23 -15.76 5.71
N ALA A 193 16.42 -15.19 5.47
CA ALA A 193 16.74 -13.87 5.95
C ALA A 193 15.75 -12.84 5.43
N ASP A 194 15.54 -12.83 4.11
CA ASP A 194 14.62 -11.92 3.41
C ASP A 194 14.08 -12.56 2.13
N CYS A 195 13.02 -11.97 1.60
CA CYS A 195 12.49 -12.27 0.28
C CYS A 195 11.62 -11.12 -0.27
N LEU A 196 11.27 -11.23 -1.54
CA LEU A 196 10.22 -10.40 -2.12
C LEU A 196 8.86 -11.03 -1.81
N VAL A 197 7.97 -10.25 -1.21
CA VAL A 197 6.60 -10.66 -0.92
C VAL A 197 5.61 -9.73 -1.61
N GLY A 198 4.48 -10.29 -2.03
CA GLY A 198 3.41 -9.56 -2.71
C GLY A 198 2.49 -10.51 -3.44
N GLY A 199 1.30 -10.04 -3.78
CA GLY A 199 0.37 -10.76 -4.63
C GLY A 199 0.62 -10.48 -6.12
N TYR A 200 0.16 -11.37 -6.97
CA TYR A 200 0.17 -11.19 -8.42
C TYR A 200 -1.17 -11.61 -9.03
N SER A 201 -1.59 -10.91 -10.06
CA SER A 201 -2.66 -11.34 -10.97
C SER A 201 -2.04 -11.50 -12.35
N GLY A 202 -1.74 -12.75 -12.75
CA GLY A 202 -0.84 -13.00 -13.87
C GLY A 202 0.54 -12.39 -13.59
N ASP A 203 1.02 -11.53 -14.49
CA ASP A 203 2.31 -10.84 -14.36
C ASP A 203 2.21 -9.47 -13.67
N THR A 204 1.00 -9.07 -13.21
CA THR A 204 0.78 -7.75 -12.60
C THR A 204 0.89 -7.86 -11.09
N PRO A 205 1.83 -7.11 -10.44
CA PRO A 205 1.89 -7.03 -8.99
C PRO A 205 0.61 -6.42 -8.41
N LEU A 206 0.08 -7.06 -7.37
CA LEU A 206 -1.09 -6.58 -6.64
C LEU A 206 -0.63 -5.76 -5.42
N PRO A 207 -1.03 -4.49 -5.30
CA PRO A 207 -0.83 -3.74 -4.07
C PRO A 207 -1.50 -4.41 -2.88
N SER A 208 -0.85 -4.32 -1.71
CA SER A 208 -1.35 -4.88 -0.45
C SER A 208 -1.42 -3.81 0.63
N SER A 209 -2.63 -3.55 1.12
CA SER A 209 -2.84 -2.60 2.22
C SER A 209 -2.15 -3.04 3.53
N SER A 210 -1.95 -4.34 3.75
CA SER A 210 -1.19 -4.84 4.91
C SER A 210 0.26 -4.36 4.88
N TYR A 211 0.95 -4.48 3.73
CA TYR A 211 2.34 -4.03 3.61
C TYR A 211 2.46 -2.52 3.55
N ALA A 212 1.47 -1.84 2.96
CA ALA A 212 1.36 -0.39 3.03
C ALA A 212 1.26 0.10 4.50
N THR A 213 0.46 -0.59 5.31
CA THR A 213 0.30 -0.31 6.74
C THR A 213 1.61 -0.53 7.52
N ALA A 214 2.39 -1.56 7.15
CA ALA A 214 3.71 -1.77 7.75
C ALA A 214 4.66 -0.59 7.48
N TYR A 215 4.79 -0.16 6.23
CA TYR A 215 5.61 1.00 5.89
C TYR A 215 5.12 2.29 6.57
N ALA A 216 3.81 2.53 6.56
CA ALA A 216 3.22 3.68 7.27
C ALA A 216 3.50 3.66 8.77
N GLY A 217 3.45 2.48 9.40
CA GLY A 217 3.84 2.27 10.79
C GLY A 217 5.30 2.62 11.05
N GLY A 218 6.21 2.24 10.14
CA GLY A 218 7.62 2.63 10.17
C GLY A 218 7.80 4.14 10.02
N PHE A 219 7.11 4.78 9.08
CA PHE A 219 7.14 6.25 8.91
C PHE A 219 6.59 6.98 10.14
N ALA A 220 5.50 6.48 10.72
CA ALA A 220 4.95 7.01 11.96
C ALA A 220 5.94 6.87 13.12
N ALA A 221 6.69 5.78 13.21
CA ALA A 221 7.72 5.58 14.22
C ALA A 221 8.88 6.59 14.07
N LEU A 222 9.31 6.89 12.83
CA LEU A 222 10.30 7.92 12.56
C LEU A 222 9.80 9.31 12.99
N VAL A 223 8.54 9.65 12.65
CA VAL A 223 7.91 10.92 13.05
C VAL A 223 7.82 11.02 14.58
N ALA A 224 7.35 9.97 15.26
CA ALA A 224 7.27 9.94 16.72
C ALA A 224 8.66 10.07 17.38
N SER A 225 9.70 9.48 16.80
CA SER A 225 11.08 9.61 17.27
C SER A 225 11.62 11.04 17.11
N GLN A 226 11.30 11.71 16.00
CA GLN A 226 11.72 13.09 15.73
C GLN A 226 10.94 14.09 16.59
N PHE A 227 9.66 13.83 16.85
CA PHE A 227 8.76 14.71 17.59
C PHE A 227 8.14 14.02 18.81
N PRO A 228 8.95 13.60 19.80
CA PRO A 228 8.49 12.76 20.90
C PRO A 228 7.53 13.47 21.87
N ASN A 229 7.44 14.79 21.82
CA ASN A 229 6.57 15.60 22.65
C ASN A 229 5.22 15.93 21.99
N GLU A 230 5.05 15.56 20.74
CA GLU A 230 3.77 15.73 20.03
C GLU A 230 2.82 14.58 20.35
N SER A 231 1.51 14.85 20.19
CA SER A 231 0.48 13.83 20.38
C SER A 231 0.45 12.83 19.21
N PRO A 232 -0.11 11.63 19.39
CA PRO A 232 -0.33 10.70 18.29
C PRO A 232 -1.16 11.29 17.13
N ASP A 233 -2.12 12.17 17.44
CA ASP A 233 -2.91 12.87 16.42
C ASP A 233 -2.05 13.86 15.61
N MET A 234 -1.03 14.47 16.24
CA MET A 234 -0.05 15.32 15.52
C MET A 234 0.88 14.51 14.63
N TRP A 235 1.31 13.31 15.04
CA TRP A 235 2.10 12.43 14.17
C TRP A 235 1.30 12.01 12.94
N LYS A 236 0.01 11.67 13.13
CA LYS A 236 -0.93 11.41 12.02
C LYS A 236 -1.03 12.62 11.09
N TYR A 237 -1.29 13.81 11.67
CA TYR A 237 -1.43 15.05 10.91
C TYR A 237 -0.21 15.36 10.04
N ARG A 238 1.02 15.19 10.56
CA ARG A 238 2.26 15.40 9.80
C ARG A 238 2.32 14.55 8.55
N LEU A 239 1.98 13.27 8.67
CA LEU A 239 1.96 12.33 7.53
C LEU A 239 0.90 12.71 6.49
N GLU A 240 -0.28 13.16 6.95
CA GLU A 240 -1.38 13.55 6.06
C GLU A 240 -1.16 14.90 5.37
N VAL A 241 -0.71 15.91 6.13
CA VAL A 241 -0.57 17.28 5.59
C VAL A 241 0.53 17.37 4.55
N THR A 242 1.57 16.56 4.68
CA THR A 242 2.72 16.51 3.77
C THR A 242 2.58 15.51 2.63
N ALA A 243 1.52 14.70 2.63
CA ALA A 243 1.31 13.69 1.59
C ALA A 243 1.25 14.31 0.18
N LEU A 244 1.86 13.65 -0.78
CA LEU A 244 1.92 14.11 -2.18
C LEU A 244 0.55 13.97 -2.84
N ARG A 245 0.02 15.09 -3.34
CA ARG A 245 -1.29 15.20 -3.98
C ARG A 245 -1.32 16.33 -4.99
N GLY A 246 -2.32 16.32 -5.88
CA GLY A 246 -2.43 17.30 -6.95
C GLY A 246 -2.77 18.72 -6.47
N SER A 247 -3.48 18.84 -5.34
CA SER A 247 -3.84 20.11 -4.72
C SER A 247 -3.85 19.96 -3.20
N SER A 248 -3.45 20.98 -2.46
CA SER A 248 -3.33 20.94 -0.99
C SER A 248 -4.65 20.68 -0.26
N ASP A 249 -5.78 21.01 -0.87
CA ASP A 249 -7.14 20.80 -0.34
C ASP A 249 -7.83 19.56 -0.92
N GLN A 250 -7.13 18.81 -1.79
CA GLN A 250 -7.68 17.61 -2.42
C GLN A 250 -7.48 16.37 -1.54
N ARG A 251 -8.59 15.70 -1.25
CA ARG A 251 -8.65 14.38 -0.67
C ARG A 251 -9.51 13.49 -1.55
N THR A 252 -9.10 12.25 -1.77
CA THR A 252 -9.87 11.29 -2.57
C THR A 252 -10.22 10.04 -1.74
N ASN A 253 -11.22 9.29 -2.18
CA ASN A 253 -11.58 8.02 -1.53
C ASN A 253 -10.56 6.91 -1.83
N GLU A 254 -9.79 7.07 -2.91
CA GLU A 254 -8.82 6.08 -3.40
C GLU A 254 -7.47 6.20 -2.68
N LEU A 255 -7.00 7.43 -2.43
CA LEU A 255 -5.65 7.67 -1.91
C LEU A 255 -5.64 8.51 -0.62
N GLY A 256 -6.81 8.84 -0.07
CA GLY A 256 -6.92 9.73 1.08
C GLY A 256 -6.33 11.11 0.77
N TRP A 257 -5.48 11.62 1.66
CA TRP A 257 -4.76 12.88 1.49
C TRP A 257 -3.59 12.78 0.49
N GLY A 258 -3.29 11.58 -0.03
CA GLY A 258 -2.28 11.37 -1.06
C GLY A 258 -1.27 10.28 -0.71
N ILE A 259 -0.18 10.26 -1.48
CA ILE A 259 0.93 9.34 -1.28
C ILE A 259 1.83 9.85 -0.16
N VAL A 260 2.15 8.98 0.79
CA VAL A 260 3.04 9.33 1.91
C VAL A 260 4.36 9.93 1.43
N ALA A 261 4.81 11.00 2.10
CA ALA A 261 6.08 11.69 1.86
C ALA A 261 6.85 11.80 3.19
N PRO A 262 7.62 10.76 3.56
CA PRO A 262 8.20 10.67 4.90
C PRO A 262 9.23 11.77 5.20
N TYR A 263 10.04 12.14 4.22
CA TYR A 263 11.02 13.21 4.38
C TYR A 263 10.35 14.55 4.68
N GLU A 264 9.29 14.86 3.95
CA GLU A 264 8.48 16.06 4.14
C GLU A 264 7.81 16.06 5.53
N ALA A 265 7.32 14.89 6.00
CA ALA A 265 6.73 14.78 7.34
C ALA A 265 7.74 15.03 8.46
N LEU A 266 9.01 14.61 8.28
CA LEU A 266 10.10 14.82 9.23
C LEU A 266 10.64 16.26 9.24
N THR A 267 10.48 16.98 8.14
CA THR A 267 11.00 18.36 7.96
C THR A 267 9.90 19.43 7.96
N PHE A 268 8.64 19.00 8.06
CA PHE A 268 7.49 19.91 8.06
C PHE A 268 7.54 20.86 9.25
N ASP A 269 7.52 22.17 8.94
CA ASP A 269 7.38 23.23 9.94
C ASP A 269 5.90 23.63 10.00
N ASP A 270 5.28 23.36 11.15
CA ASP A 270 3.86 23.65 11.38
C ASP A 270 3.64 25.13 11.67
N ILE A 271 3.56 25.91 10.60
CA ILE A 271 3.24 27.35 10.66
C ILE A 271 1.73 27.64 10.54
N GLY A 272 0.92 26.58 10.62
CA GLY A 272 -0.54 26.64 10.40
C GLY A 272 -0.89 26.69 8.92
N THR A 273 -1.36 25.57 8.39
CA THR A 273 -1.88 25.51 7.02
C THR A 273 -3.39 25.78 6.98
N ARG A 274 -3.85 26.51 5.96
CA ARG A 274 -5.30 26.75 5.76
C ARG A 274 -5.98 25.65 4.94
N TYR A 275 -5.19 24.71 4.42
CA TYR A 275 -5.64 23.67 3.49
C TYR A 275 -5.07 22.34 3.90
N GLY A 276 -5.80 21.27 3.60
CA GLY A 276 -5.39 19.91 3.90
C GLY A 276 -6.19 19.29 5.05
N PRO A 277 -5.64 18.27 5.73
CA PRO A 277 -6.28 17.64 6.87
C PRO A 277 -6.54 18.62 8.01
N PRO A 278 -7.59 18.38 8.81
CA PRO A 278 -7.85 19.22 9.99
C PRO A 278 -6.69 19.10 10.99
N HIS A 279 -6.21 20.25 11.46
CA HIS A 279 -5.17 20.29 12.47
C HIS A 279 -5.74 19.86 13.84
N PRO A 280 -5.08 18.93 14.58
CA PRO A 280 -5.63 18.41 15.84
C PRO A 280 -5.82 19.46 16.93
N ASP A 281 -4.89 20.43 17.03
CA ASP A 281 -4.87 21.44 18.10
C ASP A 281 -5.42 22.82 17.68
N GLN A 282 -5.88 22.96 16.44
CA GLN A 282 -6.41 24.23 15.94
C GLN A 282 -7.88 24.09 15.57
N ALA A 283 -8.67 25.14 15.79
CA ALA A 283 -10.06 25.13 15.36
C ALA A 283 -10.16 24.92 13.84
N ALA A 284 -11.02 24.00 13.45
CA ALA A 284 -11.25 23.69 12.04
C ALA A 284 -11.56 24.97 11.25
N HIS A 285 -10.72 25.33 10.32
CA HIS A 285 -11.09 26.34 9.34
C HIS A 285 -12.15 25.72 8.41
N PRO A 286 -13.27 26.43 8.14
CA PRO A 286 -14.24 25.93 7.21
C PRO A 286 -13.53 25.74 5.86
N VAL A 287 -13.34 24.48 5.46
CA VAL A 287 -12.91 24.15 4.09
C VAL A 287 -13.96 24.74 3.17
N PRO A 288 -13.63 25.64 2.23
CA PRO A 288 -14.58 26.13 1.27
C PRO A 288 -15.20 24.91 0.57
N ASN A 289 -16.51 24.78 0.64
CA ASN A 289 -17.25 23.72 -0.03
C ASN A 289 -17.14 23.99 -1.55
N ARG A 290 -16.00 23.66 -2.14
CA ARG A 290 -15.86 23.65 -3.60
C ARG A 290 -16.64 22.43 -4.08
N PRO A 291 -17.57 22.61 -5.05
CA PRO A 291 -18.13 21.47 -5.74
C PRO A 291 -16.96 20.64 -6.23
N ALA A 292 -17.06 19.33 -6.08
CA ALA A 292 -16.05 18.39 -6.54
C ALA A 292 -15.77 18.73 -8.02
N GLU A 293 -14.67 19.45 -8.25
CA GLU A 293 -14.14 19.53 -9.60
C GLU A 293 -13.86 18.10 -9.98
N VAL A 294 -14.46 17.66 -11.08
CA VAL A 294 -14.24 16.37 -11.67
C VAL A 294 -12.73 16.16 -11.68
N SER A 295 -12.25 15.30 -10.81
CA SER A 295 -10.84 14.95 -10.78
C SER A 295 -10.47 14.63 -12.22
N PRO A 296 -9.43 15.25 -12.81
CA PRO A 296 -8.98 14.79 -14.10
C PRO A 296 -8.76 13.30 -13.91
N HIS A 297 -9.53 12.48 -14.62
CA HIS A 297 -9.36 11.05 -14.59
C HIS A 297 -7.89 10.82 -14.90
N LEU A 298 -7.10 10.53 -13.89
CA LEU A 298 -5.75 10.00 -14.11
C LEU A 298 -6.03 8.76 -14.93
N THR A 299 -5.73 8.87 -16.23
CA THR A 299 -5.92 7.76 -17.15
C THR A 299 -5.23 6.58 -16.53
N SER A 300 -5.98 5.54 -16.19
CA SER A 300 -5.41 4.35 -15.58
C SER A 300 -4.22 3.91 -16.43
N ARG A 301 -3.23 3.31 -15.82
CA ARG A 301 -2.07 2.73 -16.53
C ARG A 301 -2.53 1.84 -17.68
N ASP A 302 -3.65 1.16 -17.51
CA ASP A 302 -4.28 0.32 -18.52
C ASP A 302 -4.69 1.13 -19.76
N ASN A 303 -5.21 2.35 -19.60
CA ASN A 303 -5.51 3.23 -20.72
C ASN A 303 -4.24 3.69 -21.45
N ILE A 304 -3.15 3.95 -20.72
CA ILE A 304 -1.87 4.34 -21.34
C ILE A 304 -1.26 3.15 -22.09
N MET A 305 -1.26 1.96 -21.50
CA MET A 305 -0.77 0.74 -22.15
C MET A 305 -1.64 0.37 -23.35
N THR A 306 -2.95 0.43 -23.22
CA THR A 306 -3.91 0.19 -24.30
C THR A 306 -3.72 1.19 -25.44
N MET A 307 -3.57 2.47 -25.13
CA MET A 307 -3.30 3.53 -26.12
C MET A 307 -1.97 3.31 -26.85
N ARG A 308 -0.90 2.94 -26.12
CA ARG A 308 0.40 2.58 -26.75
C ARG A 308 0.28 1.37 -27.66
N THR A 309 -0.47 0.35 -27.25
CA THR A 309 -0.73 -0.85 -28.07
C THR A 309 -1.46 -0.46 -29.35
N TYR A 310 -2.50 0.35 -29.30
CA TYR A 310 -3.18 0.83 -30.50
C TYR A 310 -2.30 1.64 -31.44
N ILE A 311 -1.42 2.51 -30.90
CA ILE A 311 -0.46 3.27 -31.72
C ILE A 311 0.51 2.32 -32.41
N VAL A 312 1.10 1.36 -31.70
CA VAL A 312 2.02 0.38 -32.29
C VAL A 312 1.33 -0.46 -33.35
N CYS A 313 0.13 -0.99 -33.08
CA CYS A 313 -0.66 -1.73 -34.05
C CYS A 313 -0.99 -0.89 -35.30
N GLY A 314 -1.36 0.37 -35.11
CA GLY A 314 -1.60 1.31 -36.22
C GLY A 314 -0.38 1.51 -37.11
N ILE A 315 0.81 1.70 -36.49
CA ILE A 315 2.08 1.84 -37.24
C ILE A 315 2.40 0.56 -38.03
N VAL A 316 2.21 -0.62 -37.43
CA VAL A 316 2.47 -1.92 -38.09
C VAL A 316 1.53 -2.12 -39.28
N VAL A 317 0.24 -1.83 -39.13
CA VAL A 317 -0.75 -1.93 -40.20
C VAL A 317 -0.42 -0.97 -41.34
N LEU A 318 -0.08 0.27 -41.05
CA LEU A 318 0.28 1.26 -42.04
C LEU A 318 1.57 0.86 -42.80
N GLY A 319 2.59 0.37 -42.09
CA GLY A 319 3.83 -0.15 -42.67
C GLY A 319 3.58 -1.32 -43.60
N ALA A 320 2.71 -2.27 -43.20
CA ALA A 320 2.33 -3.41 -44.05
C ALA A 320 1.56 -2.97 -45.32
N ALA A 321 0.67 -1.98 -45.21
CA ALA A 321 -0.06 -1.43 -46.34
C ALA A 321 0.88 -0.72 -47.35
N ILE A 322 1.86 0.04 -46.87
CA ILE A 322 2.88 0.71 -47.69
C ILE A 322 3.73 -0.36 -48.45
N LEU A 323 4.24 -1.36 -47.73
CA LEU A 323 5.03 -2.44 -48.30
C LEU A 323 4.23 -3.22 -49.37
N GLY A 324 2.96 -3.57 -49.07
CA GLY A 324 2.05 -4.21 -50.01
C GLY A 324 1.84 -3.35 -51.26
N GLY A 325 1.61 -2.06 -51.10
CA GLY A 325 1.48 -1.11 -52.20
C GLY A 325 2.75 -1.02 -53.07
N LEU A 326 3.94 -1.02 -52.48
CA LEU A 326 5.22 -1.03 -53.20
C LEU A 326 5.42 -2.33 -53.99
N VAL A 327 5.07 -3.48 -53.43
CA VAL A 327 5.13 -4.78 -54.10
C VAL A 327 4.17 -4.80 -55.32
N ILE A 328 2.93 -4.31 -55.17
CA ILE A 328 1.98 -4.23 -56.27
C ILE A 328 2.50 -3.30 -57.37
N LEU A 329 3.02 -2.14 -57.00
CA LEU A 329 3.61 -1.20 -57.97
C LEU A 329 4.81 -1.81 -58.71
N SER A 330 5.65 -2.59 -58.04
CA SER A 330 6.80 -3.27 -58.66
C SER A 330 6.37 -4.32 -59.68
N HIS A 331 5.31 -5.06 -59.35
CA HIS A 331 4.71 -6.05 -60.27
C HIS A 331 4.03 -5.43 -61.50
N LEU A 332 3.40 -4.26 -61.32
CA LEU A 332 2.80 -3.52 -62.44
C LEU A 332 3.86 -2.91 -63.36
N ARG A 333 5.01 -2.44 -62.83
CA ARG A 333 6.12 -1.94 -63.65
C ARG A 333 6.93 -3.00 -64.37
N GLY A 334 6.89 -4.26 -63.93
CA GLY A 334 7.59 -5.38 -64.53
C GLY A 334 6.86 -6.11 -65.65
N ARG A 335 5.66 -5.68 -66.07
CA ARG A 335 4.98 -6.28 -67.23
C ARG A 335 5.59 -5.77 -68.52
N PRO A 336 6.23 -6.63 -69.34
CA PRO A 336 6.70 -6.23 -70.66
C PRO A 336 5.52 -5.83 -71.54
N VAL A 337 5.61 -4.67 -72.16
CA VAL A 337 4.67 -4.25 -73.20
C VAL A 337 4.81 -5.24 -74.34
N ALA A 338 3.78 -6.03 -74.64
CA ALA A 338 3.75 -6.87 -75.80
C ALA A 338 3.75 -6.00 -77.07
N VAL A 339 4.89 -5.93 -77.74
CA VAL A 339 4.97 -5.31 -79.06
C VAL A 339 4.27 -6.23 -80.07
N LYS A 340 3.15 -5.75 -80.63
CA LYS A 340 2.45 -6.37 -81.69
C LYS A 340 3.34 -6.33 -82.94
N LYS A 341 3.79 -7.48 -83.41
CA LYS A 341 4.48 -7.63 -84.68
C LYS A 341 3.43 -7.58 -85.78
N ASP A 342 3.38 -6.57 -86.56
CA ASP A 342 2.61 -6.50 -87.76
C ASP A 342 3.32 -7.37 -88.78
N ASP A 343 2.68 -8.47 -89.20
CA ASP A 343 3.11 -9.31 -90.29
C ASP A 343 2.60 -8.66 -91.60
N ASP A 344 3.52 -7.95 -92.30
CA ASP A 344 3.33 -7.57 -93.69
C ASP A 344 3.62 -8.79 -94.55
N GLU A 345 2.54 -9.39 -95.08
CA GLU A 345 2.63 -10.33 -96.13
C GLU A 345 3.01 -9.61 -97.43
N ASP A 346 4.07 -10.07 -97.98
CA ASP A 346 4.55 -9.71 -99.30
C ASP A 346 3.81 -10.48 -100.40
N MET A 347 3.32 -9.73 -101.40
CA MET A 347 2.85 -10.30 -102.67
C MET A 347 3.81 -9.92 -103.78
N SER A 348 4.48 -10.86 -104.33
CA SER A 348 4.74 -11.04 -105.74
C SER A 348 5.66 -12.23 -106.03
#